data_b47681a61e573d2c7ad531aa34b3c460
#
_entry.id   b47681a61e573d2c7ad531aa34b3c460
#
_cell.length_a   1.000
_cell.length_b   1.000
_cell.length_c   1.000
_cell.angle_alpha   90.00
_cell.angle_beta   90.00
_cell.angle_gamma   90.00
#
_symmetry.space_group_name_H-M   'P 1'
#
loop_
_entity.id
_entity.type
_entity.pdbx_description
1 polymer ?
#
loop_
_entity_poly.entity_id
_entity_poly.type
_entity_poly.pdbx_seq_one_letter_code
_entity_poly.pdbx_strand_id
1 'polypeptide(L)'
;MAMGSYLSIITLNVNGLNGPTKRQRLAEWIQKQDPYICCLQENHLKPRDTYRLKVKGWKKIFHANGNQKKAGVAIFISDKINLEIKAVKRDKEEHYIMIKGSIQEEDTTINIYAPNIGAL
;
A
#
# COMPACT_ATOMS: atom_id res chain seq x y z
N MET A 1 -10.53 -19.28 -18.85
CA MET A 1 -9.27 -18.70 -19.30
C MET A 1 -8.27 -18.67 -18.18
N ALA A 2 -7.12 -19.17 -18.44
CA ALA A 2 -6.09 -19.04 -17.45
C ALA A 2 -5.80 -17.57 -17.20
N MET A 3 -5.95 -17.14 -15.98
CA MET A 3 -5.47 -15.83 -15.60
C MET A 3 -3.99 -15.76 -15.88
N GLY A 4 -3.55 -14.71 -16.50
CA GLY A 4 -2.12 -14.49 -16.57
C GLY A 4 -1.54 -14.58 -15.17
N SER A 5 -0.39 -15.23 -15.08
CA SER A 5 0.30 -15.38 -13.79
C SER A 5 0.93 -14.09 -13.30
N TYR A 6 0.59 -12.97 -13.88
CA TYR A 6 1.22 -11.69 -13.55
C TYR A 6 0.46 -10.97 -12.46
N LEU A 7 1.20 -10.63 -11.40
CA LEU A 7 0.72 -9.74 -10.36
C LEU A 7 1.49 -8.44 -10.49
N SER A 8 0.83 -7.39 -10.95
CA SER A 8 1.50 -6.09 -11.11
C SER A 8 1.66 -5.42 -9.75
N ILE A 9 2.89 -5.12 -9.38
CA ILE A 9 3.23 -4.47 -8.13
C ILE A 9 4.06 -3.22 -8.44
N ILE A 10 3.63 -2.09 -7.92
CA ILE A 10 4.37 -0.84 -8.05
C ILE A 10 4.80 -0.39 -6.67
N THR A 11 6.07 -0.01 -6.55
CA THR A 11 6.60 0.63 -5.35
C THR A 11 7.06 2.02 -5.74
N LEU A 12 6.61 3.02 -5.02
CA LEU A 12 6.89 4.41 -5.33
C LEU A 12 7.24 5.19 -4.08
N ASN A 13 8.33 5.95 -4.14
CA ASN A 13 8.65 6.93 -3.11
C ASN A 13 7.92 8.22 -3.46
N VAL A 14 6.99 8.63 -2.62
CA VAL A 14 6.11 9.78 -2.94
C VAL A 14 6.55 11.07 -2.29
N ASN A 15 7.55 11.01 -1.42
CA ASN A 15 8.16 12.20 -0.81
C ASN A 15 7.14 13.20 -0.24
N GLY A 16 6.23 12.68 0.57
CA GLY A 16 5.22 13.49 1.25
C GLY A 16 3.92 13.62 0.48
N LEU A 17 2.80 13.43 1.16
CA LEU A 17 1.46 13.51 0.59
C LEU A 17 0.53 14.41 1.41
N ASN A 18 1.08 15.39 2.12
CA ASN A 18 0.26 16.28 2.94
C ASN A 18 -0.57 17.28 2.11
N GLY A 19 -0.12 17.60 0.90
CA GLY A 19 -0.86 18.49 0.03
C GLY A 19 -1.98 17.79 -0.74
N PRO A 20 -3.20 18.36 -0.77
CA PRO A 20 -4.33 17.71 -1.44
C PRO A 20 -4.13 17.57 -2.95
N THR A 21 -3.49 18.52 -3.60
CA THR A 21 -3.23 18.45 -5.05
C THR A 21 -2.33 17.27 -5.40
N LYS A 22 -1.29 17.05 -4.59
CA LYS A 22 -0.37 15.94 -4.83
C LYS A 22 -1.06 14.60 -4.61
N ARG A 23 -1.91 14.49 -3.59
CA ARG A 23 -2.69 13.28 -3.35
C ARG A 23 -3.62 12.98 -4.52
N GLN A 24 -4.28 13.99 -5.05
CA GLN A 24 -5.18 13.84 -6.20
C GLN A 24 -4.43 13.38 -7.45
N ARG A 25 -3.29 13.99 -7.74
CA ARG A 25 -2.46 13.59 -8.88
C ARG A 25 -1.97 12.16 -8.75
N LEU A 26 -1.58 11.78 -7.54
CA LEU A 26 -1.14 10.41 -7.28
C LEU A 26 -2.29 9.42 -7.50
N ALA A 27 -3.48 9.74 -6.99
CA ALA A 27 -4.64 8.88 -7.18
C ALA A 27 -4.96 8.68 -8.66
N GLU A 28 -4.92 9.74 -9.45
CA GLU A 28 -5.14 9.66 -10.88
C GLU A 28 -4.07 8.80 -11.58
N TRP A 29 -2.82 8.95 -11.16
CA TRP A 29 -1.72 8.17 -11.71
C TRP A 29 -1.88 6.68 -11.38
N ILE A 30 -2.24 6.35 -10.14
CA ILE A 30 -2.47 4.96 -9.73
C ILE A 30 -3.62 4.36 -10.56
N GLN A 31 -4.70 5.10 -10.74
CA GLN A 31 -5.82 4.65 -11.55
C GLN A 31 -5.41 4.39 -12.99
N LYS A 32 -4.57 5.23 -13.54
CA LYS A 32 -4.07 5.09 -14.91
C LYS A 32 -3.15 3.88 -15.05
N GLN A 33 -2.24 3.66 -14.10
CA GLN A 33 -1.34 2.51 -14.12
C GLN A 33 -2.05 1.21 -13.77
N ASP A 34 -3.11 1.30 -12.99
CA ASP A 34 -3.97 0.18 -12.62
C ASP A 34 -3.21 -1.03 -12.04
N PRO A 35 -2.33 -0.83 -11.04
CA PRO A 35 -1.60 -1.93 -10.43
C PRO A 35 -2.50 -2.76 -9.54
N TYR A 36 -2.20 -4.05 -9.40
CA TYR A 36 -2.87 -4.88 -8.41
C TYR A 36 -2.47 -4.49 -6.99
N ILE A 37 -1.21 -4.17 -6.79
CA ILE A 37 -0.68 -3.78 -5.49
C ILE A 37 0.21 -2.55 -5.67
N CYS A 38 0.03 -1.55 -4.81
CA CYS A 38 0.83 -0.34 -4.86
C CYS A 38 1.35 -0.02 -3.47
N CYS A 39 2.67 0.07 -3.33
CA CYS A 39 3.32 0.45 -2.08
C CYS A 39 3.82 1.88 -2.20
N LEU A 40 3.35 2.76 -1.34
CA LEU A 40 3.75 4.16 -1.33
C LEU A 40 4.63 4.42 -0.12
N GLN A 41 5.90 4.71 -0.37
CA GLN A 41 6.88 4.99 0.66
C GLN A 41 7.05 6.48 0.86
N GLU A 42 7.42 6.87 2.09
CA GLU A 42 7.67 8.26 2.47
C GLU A 42 6.48 9.18 2.25
N ASN A 43 5.29 8.71 2.64
CA ASN A 43 4.08 9.52 2.50
C ASN A 43 4.01 10.66 3.54
N HIS A 44 4.76 10.56 4.65
CA HIS A 44 4.83 11.57 5.72
C HIS A 44 3.48 11.97 6.30
N LEU A 45 2.48 11.14 6.17
CA LEU A 45 1.17 11.40 6.77
C LEU A 45 1.20 11.07 8.25
N LYS A 46 0.62 11.95 9.05
CA LYS A 46 0.40 11.66 10.46
C LYS A 46 -0.68 10.59 10.58
N PRO A 47 -0.64 9.75 11.62
CA PRO A 47 -1.68 8.71 11.79
C PRO A 47 -3.10 9.23 11.68
N ARG A 48 -3.38 10.41 12.23
CA ARG A 48 -4.70 11.02 12.19
C ARG A 48 -5.14 11.46 10.79
N ASP A 49 -4.19 11.60 9.86
CA ASP A 49 -4.47 12.09 8.50
C ASP A 49 -4.47 10.98 7.46
N THR A 50 -4.22 9.72 7.86
CA THR A 50 -4.14 8.61 6.91
C THR A 50 -5.43 8.39 6.14
N TYR A 51 -6.59 8.73 6.74
CA TYR A 51 -7.88 8.60 6.07
C TYR A 51 -8.00 9.46 4.81
N ARG A 52 -7.14 10.47 4.65
CA ARG A 52 -7.12 11.36 3.48
C ARG A 52 -6.52 10.68 2.26
N LEU A 53 -5.77 9.61 2.46
CA LEU A 53 -5.14 8.88 1.38
C LEU A 53 -6.08 7.80 0.88
N LYS A 54 -6.83 8.11 -0.17
CA LYS A 54 -7.82 7.22 -0.77
C LYS A 54 -7.68 7.21 -2.27
N VAL A 55 -7.83 6.04 -2.85
CA VAL A 55 -7.84 5.87 -4.30
C VAL A 55 -9.02 4.99 -4.67
N LYS A 56 -9.92 5.50 -5.51
CA LYS A 56 -11.07 4.74 -5.97
C LYS A 56 -10.60 3.51 -6.73
N GLY A 57 -11.06 2.33 -6.33
CA GLY A 57 -10.64 1.06 -6.90
C GLY A 57 -9.63 0.31 -6.05
N TRP A 58 -9.13 0.93 -4.98
CA TRP A 58 -8.18 0.32 -4.03
C TRP A 58 -8.70 0.53 -2.61
N LYS A 59 -9.72 -0.24 -2.22
CA LYS A 59 -10.36 -0.08 -0.91
C LYS A 59 -9.53 -0.63 0.24
N LYS A 60 -8.76 -1.68 -0.02
CA LYS A 60 -7.90 -2.26 1.02
C LYS A 60 -6.61 -1.47 1.10
N ILE A 61 -6.46 -0.72 2.18
CA ILE A 61 -5.30 0.14 2.41
C ILE A 61 -4.75 -0.17 3.79
N PHE A 62 -3.44 -0.40 3.86
CA PHE A 62 -2.75 -0.70 5.10
C PHE A 62 -1.62 0.29 5.31
N HIS A 63 -1.51 0.82 6.51
CA HIS A 63 -0.51 1.83 6.85
C HIS A 63 0.43 1.36 7.93
N ALA A 64 1.69 1.75 7.83
CA ALA A 64 2.64 1.72 8.91
C ALA A 64 3.29 3.10 9.01
N ASN A 65 2.93 3.86 10.02
CA ASN A 65 3.39 5.24 10.16
C ASN A 65 4.53 5.35 11.19
N GLY A 66 4.49 4.54 12.24
CA GLY A 66 5.49 4.56 13.28
C GLY A 66 5.48 5.87 14.08
N ASN A 67 6.66 6.29 14.49
CA ASN A 67 6.84 7.54 15.19
C ASN A 67 7.25 8.65 14.21
N GLN A 68 7.51 9.85 14.74
CA GLN A 68 7.86 11.01 13.91
C GLN A 68 9.12 10.83 13.06
N LYS A 69 10.00 9.88 13.44
CA LYS A 69 11.21 9.59 12.67
C LYS A 69 10.98 8.68 11.48
N LYS A 70 9.80 8.09 11.38
CA LYS A 70 9.46 7.20 10.29
C LYS A 70 8.75 7.98 9.18
N ALA A 71 9.08 7.63 7.96
CA ALA A 71 8.55 8.34 6.81
C ALA A 71 7.12 7.94 6.45
N GLY A 72 6.69 6.77 6.88
CA GLY A 72 5.36 6.26 6.60
C GLY A 72 5.29 5.46 5.32
N VAL A 73 4.65 4.30 5.36
CA VAL A 73 4.41 3.47 4.18
C VAL A 73 2.93 3.07 4.14
N ALA A 74 2.38 3.01 2.93
CA ALA A 74 1.03 2.54 2.70
C ALA A 74 1.02 1.47 1.61
N ILE A 75 0.20 0.45 1.81
CA ILE A 75 0.01 -0.62 0.81
C ILE A 75 -1.45 -0.57 0.37
N PHE A 76 -1.64 -0.43 -0.94
CA PHE A 76 -2.95 -0.39 -1.58
C PHE A 76 -3.15 -1.68 -2.36
N ILE A 77 -4.31 -2.31 -2.18
CA ILE A 77 -4.65 -3.54 -2.89
C ILE A 77 -5.88 -3.28 -3.76
N SER A 78 -5.76 -3.57 -5.04
CA SER A 78 -6.84 -3.36 -6.01
C SER A 78 -8.06 -4.19 -5.67
N ASP A 79 -9.23 -3.60 -5.89
CA ASP A 79 -10.51 -4.32 -5.76
C ASP A 79 -10.66 -5.43 -6.80
N LYS A 80 -9.84 -5.39 -7.87
CA LYS A 80 -9.91 -6.38 -8.94
C LYS A 80 -9.35 -7.74 -8.56
N ILE A 81 -8.52 -7.81 -7.52
CA ILE A 81 -8.03 -9.10 -7.05
C ILE A 81 -8.79 -9.50 -5.80
N ASN A 82 -9.18 -10.77 -5.76
CA ASN A 82 -9.85 -11.31 -4.59
C ASN A 82 -8.82 -11.83 -3.60
N LEU A 83 -8.15 -10.90 -2.92
CA LEU A 83 -7.13 -11.23 -1.95
C LEU A 83 -7.76 -11.38 -0.57
N GLU A 84 -7.72 -12.60 -0.05
CA GLU A 84 -8.14 -12.84 1.33
C GLU A 84 -6.96 -12.57 2.25
N ILE A 85 -7.10 -11.59 3.13
CA ILE A 85 -6.06 -11.23 4.08
C ILE A 85 -6.03 -12.24 5.21
N LYS A 86 -4.92 -12.95 5.36
CA LYS A 86 -4.73 -13.95 6.42
C LYS A 86 -4.09 -13.33 7.66
N ALA A 87 -3.15 -12.41 7.46
CA ALA A 87 -2.46 -11.76 8.56
C ALA A 87 -1.90 -10.42 8.12
N VAL A 88 -1.91 -9.47 9.06
CA VAL A 88 -1.21 -8.20 8.90
C VAL A 88 -0.27 -8.10 10.11
N LYS A 89 1.02 -7.93 9.84
CA LYS A 89 2.03 -7.88 10.88
C LYS A 89 2.81 -6.58 10.81
N ARG A 90 2.94 -5.93 11.96
CA ARG A 90 3.80 -4.78 12.17
C ARG A 90 4.60 -5.05 13.43
N ASP A 91 5.84 -4.56 13.47
CA ASP A 91 6.55 -4.61 14.74
C ASP A 91 6.06 -3.48 15.66
N LYS A 92 6.54 -3.48 16.91
CA LYS A 92 6.10 -2.51 17.92
C LYS A 92 6.28 -1.06 17.52
N GLU A 93 7.33 -0.77 16.77
CA GLU A 93 7.64 0.59 16.31
C GLU A 93 7.25 0.84 14.87
N GLU A 94 6.56 -0.12 14.25
CA GLU A 94 6.11 -0.04 12.85
C GLU A 94 7.25 0.23 11.87
N HIS A 95 8.39 -0.45 12.07
CA HIS A 95 9.50 -0.39 11.12
C HIS A 95 9.15 -1.02 9.77
N TYR A 96 8.12 -1.84 9.75
CA TYR A 96 7.66 -2.49 8.54
C TYR A 96 6.18 -2.85 8.67
N ILE A 97 5.57 -3.12 7.54
CA ILE A 97 4.27 -3.80 7.48
C ILE A 97 4.41 -5.00 6.57
N MET A 98 3.87 -6.14 7.00
CA MET A 98 3.83 -7.36 6.23
C MET A 98 2.39 -7.83 6.12
N ILE A 99 1.96 -8.17 4.92
CA ILE A 99 0.62 -8.68 4.68
C ILE A 99 0.75 -10.07 4.08
N LYS A 100 0.11 -11.04 4.71
CA LYS A 100 -0.01 -12.40 4.18
C LYS A 100 -1.45 -12.60 3.72
N GLY A 101 -1.61 -13.10 2.51
CA GLY A 101 -2.92 -13.35 1.96
C GLY A 101 -2.92 -14.44 0.91
N SER A 102 -4.10 -14.80 0.46
CA SER A 102 -4.25 -15.76 -0.63
C SER A 102 -5.18 -15.20 -1.69
N ILE A 103 -4.84 -15.47 -2.94
CA ILE A 103 -5.69 -15.12 -4.09
C ILE A 103 -6.58 -16.31 -4.35
N GLN A 104 -7.89 -16.14 -4.16
CA GLN A 104 -8.86 -17.24 -4.15
C GLN A 104 -8.89 -18.01 -5.46
N GLU A 105 -8.90 -17.31 -6.58
CA GLU A 105 -9.05 -17.91 -7.90
C GLU A 105 -7.85 -18.77 -8.29
N GLU A 106 -6.69 -18.50 -7.74
CA GLU A 106 -5.45 -19.18 -8.13
C GLU A 106 -4.88 -20.05 -7.03
N ASP A 107 -5.52 -20.12 -5.88
CA ASP A 107 -5.03 -20.86 -4.71
C ASP A 107 -3.57 -20.52 -4.42
N THR A 108 -3.23 -19.24 -4.58
CA THR A 108 -1.87 -18.73 -4.44
C THR A 108 -1.75 -17.92 -3.18
N THR A 109 -0.75 -18.23 -2.36
CA THR A 109 -0.41 -17.45 -1.18
C THR A 109 0.62 -16.39 -1.54
N ILE A 110 0.40 -15.16 -1.10
CA ILE A 110 1.38 -14.09 -1.30
C ILE A 110 1.75 -13.46 0.03
N ASN A 111 2.98 -13.01 0.10
CA ASN A 111 3.48 -12.21 1.21
C ASN A 111 3.98 -10.88 0.66
N ILE A 112 3.47 -9.79 1.22
CA ILE A 112 3.88 -8.44 0.84
C ILE A 112 4.63 -7.85 2.04
N TYR A 113 5.85 -7.42 1.80
CA TYR A 113 6.68 -6.80 2.82
C TYR A 113 7.03 -5.38 2.38
N ALA A 114 6.71 -4.42 3.22
CA ALA A 114 7.04 -3.02 2.95
C ALA A 114 7.77 -2.42 4.15
N PRO A 115 9.07 -2.12 4.01
CA PRO A 115 9.82 -1.46 5.08
C PRO A 115 9.39 0.00 5.21
N ASN A 116 9.26 0.45 6.45
CA ASN A 116 9.00 1.85 6.75
C ASN A 116 10.35 2.53 7.01
N ILE A 117 10.93 3.04 5.94
CA ILE A 117 12.27 3.62 5.98
C ILE A 117 12.18 4.98 6.65
N GLY A 118 12.94 5.14 7.72
CA GLY A 118 13.00 6.43 8.40
C GLY A 118 13.80 7.44 7.60
N ALA A 119 13.53 8.72 7.87
CA ALA A 119 14.38 9.78 7.33
C ALA A 119 15.77 9.68 7.98
N LEU A 120 16.77 9.75 7.16
CA LEU A 120 18.14 9.78 7.65
C LEU A 120 18.51 11.17 8.17
#